data_1a2d71b95c991ec2c3ec002d0ccf9dea
#
_entry.id   1a2d71b95c991ec2c3ec002d0ccf9dea
#
_cell.length_a   1.000
_cell.length_b   1.000
_cell.length_c   1.000
_cell.angle_alpha   90.00
_cell.angle_beta   90.00
_cell.angle_gamma   90.00
#
_symmetry.space_group_name_H-M   'P 1'
#
loop_
_entity.id
_entity.type
_entity.pdbx_description
1 polymer ?
#
loop_
_entity_poly.entity_id
_entity_poly.type
_entity_poly.pdbx_seq_one_letter_code
_entity_poly.pdbx_strand_id
1 'polypeptide(L)'
;GSVYTEAETAALADVLRKHDQIITVSDEIYELINFTDKHASMAAQPGMWERTVTVNGVSKGFAMTGWRLGYIGAPTWIAAACTKIQGQFTSAPSSITQAASAAALETEPALVSDMVDAFRRRRALVVEGLSQVPGFKVNQPMGAFYVFPDVSALFGKSFQGKTLENANDVAFYLLEEARVASVSGAAFG
;
A
#
# COMPACT_ATOMS: atom_id res chain seq x y z
N GLY A 1 -4.50 4.38 -1.20
CA GLY A 1 -5.54 4.42 -0.18
C GLY A 1 -6.83 3.68 -0.52
N SER A 2 -6.97 3.12 -1.75
CA SER A 2 -8.10 2.25 -2.08
C SER A 2 -7.93 0.89 -1.39
N VAL A 3 -9.05 0.29 -0.99
CA VAL A 3 -9.12 -1.08 -0.47
C VAL A 3 -10.14 -1.82 -1.33
N TYR A 4 -9.76 -2.96 -1.86
CA TYR A 4 -10.69 -3.81 -2.58
C TYR A 4 -11.65 -4.48 -1.60
N THR A 5 -12.94 -4.39 -1.90
CA THR A 5 -13.98 -5.09 -1.16
C THR A 5 -13.97 -6.58 -1.49
N GLU A 6 -14.63 -7.39 -0.67
CA GLU A 6 -14.81 -8.83 -0.94
C GLU A 6 -15.44 -9.07 -2.32
N ALA A 7 -16.47 -8.26 -2.68
CA ALA A 7 -17.14 -8.38 -3.97
C ALA A 7 -16.22 -8.02 -5.16
N GLU A 8 -15.41 -6.97 -5.04
CA GLU A 8 -14.45 -6.59 -6.08
C GLU A 8 -13.34 -7.63 -6.21
N THR A 9 -12.81 -8.15 -5.09
CA THR A 9 -11.80 -9.21 -5.09
C THR A 9 -12.36 -10.50 -5.72
N ALA A 10 -13.61 -10.85 -5.41
CA ALA A 10 -14.29 -11.99 -6.04
C ALA A 10 -14.47 -11.78 -7.55
N ALA A 11 -14.88 -10.59 -8.00
CA ALA A 11 -15.03 -10.27 -9.42
C ALA A 11 -13.70 -10.34 -10.18
N LEU A 12 -12.61 -9.87 -9.58
CA LEU A 12 -11.27 -10.03 -10.12
C LEU A 12 -10.87 -11.51 -10.23
N ALA A 13 -11.14 -12.29 -9.18
CA ALA A 13 -10.88 -13.72 -9.18
C ALA A 13 -11.67 -14.46 -10.28
N ASP A 14 -12.93 -14.04 -10.54
CA ASP A 14 -13.74 -14.57 -11.63
C ASP A 14 -13.12 -14.36 -13.02
N VAL A 15 -12.48 -13.21 -13.23
CA VAL A 15 -11.73 -12.94 -14.46
C VAL A 15 -10.48 -13.80 -14.52
N LEU A 16 -9.68 -13.82 -13.45
CA LEU A 16 -8.41 -14.53 -13.39
C LEU A 16 -8.58 -16.04 -13.58
N ARG A 17 -9.67 -16.64 -13.08
CA ARG A 17 -9.97 -18.07 -13.27
C ARG A 17 -10.18 -18.49 -14.73
N LYS A 18 -10.44 -17.55 -15.63
CA LYS A 18 -10.57 -17.82 -17.07
C LYS A 18 -9.22 -17.89 -17.79
N HIS A 19 -8.12 -17.62 -17.07
CA HIS A 19 -6.78 -17.51 -17.62
C HIS A 19 -5.78 -18.29 -16.76
N ASP A 20 -5.67 -19.59 -17.01
CA ASP A 20 -4.90 -20.52 -16.16
C ASP A 20 -3.39 -20.20 -16.10
N GLN A 21 -2.86 -19.51 -17.11
CA GLN A 21 -1.44 -19.15 -17.21
C GLN A 21 -1.08 -17.94 -16.30
N ILE A 22 -2.06 -17.21 -15.74
CA ILE A 22 -1.78 -16.02 -14.93
C ILE A 22 -1.51 -16.41 -13.48
N ILE A 23 -0.37 -15.98 -12.98
CA ILE A 23 -0.05 -15.97 -11.54
C ILE A 23 -0.33 -14.58 -11.01
N THR A 24 -1.06 -14.50 -9.91
CA THR A 24 -1.42 -13.24 -9.26
C THR A 24 -0.43 -12.92 -8.16
N VAL A 25 0.09 -11.69 -8.12
CA VAL A 25 0.84 -11.17 -6.98
C VAL A 25 -0.06 -10.16 -6.26
N SER A 26 -0.43 -10.47 -5.03
CA SER A 26 -1.28 -9.62 -4.18
C SER A 26 -0.44 -9.00 -3.07
N ASP A 27 -0.21 -7.69 -3.15
CA ASP A 27 0.50 -6.96 -2.09
C ASP A 27 -0.49 -6.52 -1.02
N GLU A 28 -0.44 -7.20 0.12
CA GLU A 28 -1.37 -7.03 1.24
C GLU A 28 -0.70 -6.37 2.46
N ILE A 29 0.43 -5.67 2.24
CA ILE A 29 1.25 -5.06 3.32
C ILE A 29 0.47 -4.09 4.22
N TYR A 30 -0.66 -3.57 3.76
CA TYR A 30 -1.53 -2.66 4.51
C TYR A 30 -2.78 -3.32 5.11
N GLU A 31 -2.86 -4.64 5.18
CA GLU A 31 -4.04 -5.36 5.70
C GLU A 31 -4.51 -4.87 7.08
N LEU A 32 -3.57 -4.54 7.98
CA LEU A 32 -3.87 -4.04 9.32
C LEU A 32 -4.13 -2.52 9.38
N ILE A 33 -3.71 -1.75 8.37
CA ILE A 33 -4.04 -0.32 8.27
C ILE A 33 -5.20 -0.17 7.30
N ASN A 34 -6.32 -0.71 7.70
CA ASN A 34 -7.57 -0.77 6.96
C ASN A 34 -8.65 -0.04 7.76
N PHE A 35 -9.35 0.88 7.10
CA PHE A 35 -10.41 1.68 7.72
C PHE A 35 -11.79 1.14 7.37
N THR A 36 -11.86 0.02 6.64
CA THR A 36 -13.07 -0.76 6.40
C THR A 36 -13.19 -1.88 7.44
N ASP A 37 -14.30 -2.61 7.42
CA ASP A 37 -14.56 -3.64 8.44
C ASP A 37 -13.74 -4.92 8.20
N LYS A 38 -13.27 -5.17 6.96
CA LYS A 38 -12.63 -6.44 6.61
C LYS A 38 -11.62 -6.29 5.49
N HIS A 39 -10.48 -6.97 5.64
CA HIS A 39 -9.52 -7.21 4.56
C HIS A 39 -9.99 -8.39 3.68
N ALA A 40 -9.93 -8.22 2.36
CA ALA A 40 -10.26 -9.26 1.38
C ALA A 40 -8.98 -9.73 0.67
N SER A 41 -8.51 -10.93 1.01
CA SER A 41 -7.32 -11.52 0.37
C SER A 41 -7.70 -12.23 -0.93
N MET A 42 -6.89 -12.04 -1.97
CA MET A 42 -7.03 -12.74 -3.24
C MET A 42 -6.80 -14.25 -3.09
N ALA A 43 -5.86 -14.66 -2.26
CA ALA A 43 -5.58 -16.08 -2.01
C ALA A 43 -6.75 -16.82 -1.34
N ALA A 44 -7.61 -16.09 -0.62
CA ALA A 44 -8.80 -16.67 0.02
C ALA A 44 -9.96 -16.89 -0.96
N GLN A 45 -9.89 -16.36 -2.17
CA GLN A 45 -10.95 -16.57 -3.17
C GLN A 45 -10.92 -18.02 -3.71
N PRO A 46 -12.08 -18.63 -3.97
CA PRO A 46 -12.13 -20.00 -4.51
C PRO A 46 -11.27 -20.18 -5.76
N GLY A 47 -10.38 -21.18 -5.76
CA GLY A 47 -9.49 -21.51 -6.88
C GLY A 47 -8.33 -20.55 -7.10
N MET A 48 -8.08 -19.62 -6.16
CA MET A 48 -6.96 -18.66 -6.28
C MET A 48 -5.73 -19.04 -5.45
N TRP A 49 -5.85 -19.92 -4.45
CA TRP A 49 -4.72 -20.31 -3.58
C TRP A 49 -3.50 -20.80 -4.36
N GLU A 50 -3.70 -21.71 -5.31
CA GLU A 50 -2.61 -22.37 -6.06
C GLU A 50 -1.95 -21.46 -7.12
N ARG A 51 -2.40 -20.23 -7.22
CA ARG A 51 -1.93 -19.27 -8.24
C ARG A 51 -1.78 -17.85 -7.72
N THR A 52 -1.80 -17.67 -6.41
CA THR A 52 -1.59 -16.37 -5.77
C THR A 52 -0.32 -16.37 -4.93
N VAL A 53 0.47 -15.32 -5.10
CA VAL A 53 1.57 -14.95 -4.23
C VAL A 53 1.09 -13.77 -3.40
N THR A 54 0.80 -14.00 -2.13
CA THR A 54 0.49 -12.92 -1.18
C THR A 54 1.79 -12.36 -0.65
N VAL A 55 2.02 -11.08 -0.87
CA VAL A 55 3.18 -10.34 -0.34
C VAL A 55 2.75 -9.58 0.90
N ASN A 56 3.47 -9.74 2.00
CA ASN A 56 3.16 -9.07 3.26
C ASN A 56 4.43 -8.84 4.08
N GLY A 57 4.31 -8.28 5.27
CA GLY A 57 5.43 -8.02 6.16
C GLY A 57 5.04 -7.25 7.40
N VAL A 58 5.98 -7.13 8.32
CA VAL A 58 5.77 -6.46 9.61
C VAL A 58 5.98 -4.94 9.56
N SER A 59 6.46 -4.42 8.44
CA SER A 59 6.88 -3.03 8.31
C SER A 59 5.78 -2.01 8.60
N LYS A 60 4.57 -2.26 8.13
CA LYS A 60 3.46 -1.30 8.18
C LYS A 60 2.50 -1.57 9.32
N GLY A 61 1.90 -2.75 9.35
CA GLY A 61 0.93 -3.12 10.37
C GLY A 61 1.48 -3.09 11.80
N PHE A 62 2.76 -3.41 11.97
CA PHE A 62 3.43 -3.43 13.28
C PHE A 62 4.41 -2.27 13.48
N ALA A 63 4.43 -1.26 12.59
CA ALA A 63 5.37 -0.13 12.64
C ALA A 63 6.86 -0.55 12.71
N MET A 64 7.22 -1.69 12.08
CA MET A 64 8.55 -2.30 12.14
C MET A 64 9.36 -2.07 10.86
N THR A 65 9.32 -0.86 10.29
CA THR A 65 10.02 -0.55 9.03
C THR A 65 11.53 -0.72 9.12
N GLY A 66 12.14 -0.40 10.26
CA GLY A 66 13.57 -0.52 10.53
C GLY A 66 14.06 -1.97 10.66
N TRP A 67 13.16 -2.91 10.90
CA TRP A 67 13.49 -4.34 11.07
C TRP A 67 13.76 -5.06 9.75
N ARG A 68 13.39 -4.47 8.62
CA ARG A 68 13.70 -4.93 7.26
C ARG A 68 13.27 -6.37 6.98
N LEU A 69 12.01 -6.72 7.24
CA LEU A 69 11.45 -8.04 6.95
C LEU A 69 10.11 -7.95 6.21
N GLY A 70 10.03 -8.66 5.12
CA GLY A 70 8.80 -9.02 4.42
C GLY A 70 8.79 -10.53 4.17
N TYR A 71 7.64 -11.07 3.84
CA TYR A 71 7.45 -12.48 3.53
C TYR A 71 6.41 -12.66 2.42
N ILE A 72 6.39 -13.84 1.84
CA ILE A 72 5.36 -14.24 0.89
C ILE A 72 4.66 -15.51 1.37
N GLY A 73 3.35 -15.56 1.15
CA GLY A 73 2.57 -16.80 1.13
C GLY A 73 2.34 -17.19 -0.32
N ALA A 74 2.79 -18.38 -0.75
CA ALA A 74 2.74 -18.76 -2.15
C ALA A 74 2.68 -20.28 -2.32
N PRO A 75 2.26 -20.80 -3.48
CA PRO A 75 2.42 -22.21 -3.84
C PRO A 75 3.85 -22.68 -3.65
N THR A 76 4.02 -23.90 -3.18
CA THR A 76 5.35 -24.45 -2.79
C THR A 76 6.43 -24.29 -3.87
N TRP A 77 6.07 -24.49 -5.13
CA TRP A 77 7.03 -24.36 -6.23
C TRP A 77 7.53 -22.92 -6.43
N ILE A 78 6.69 -21.92 -6.21
CA ILE A 78 7.08 -20.48 -6.25
C ILE A 78 7.92 -20.16 -5.02
N ALA A 79 7.46 -20.54 -3.83
CA ALA A 79 8.18 -20.29 -2.58
C ALA A 79 9.59 -20.89 -2.62
N ALA A 80 9.74 -22.12 -3.12
CA ALA A 80 11.03 -22.78 -3.27
C ALA A 80 11.96 -22.05 -4.26
N ALA A 81 11.42 -21.58 -5.40
CA ALA A 81 12.17 -20.79 -6.36
C ALA A 81 12.64 -19.45 -5.77
N CYS A 82 11.75 -18.73 -5.07
CA CYS A 82 12.08 -17.48 -4.38
C CYS A 82 13.16 -17.70 -3.31
N THR A 83 13.06 -18.76 -2.50
CA THR A 83 14.07 -19.11 -1.47
C THR A 83 15.44 -19.35 -2.11
N LYS A 84 15.47 -20.07 -3.24
CA LYS A 84 16.73 -20.34 -3.96
C LYS A 84 17.37 -19.04 -4.47
N ILE A 85 16.60 -18.15 -5.07
CA ILE A 85 17.11 -16.87 -5.57
C ILE A 85 17.54 -15.98 -4.41
N GLN A 86 16.69 -15.81 -3.40
CA GLN A 86 16.97 -15.00 -2.23
C GLN A 86 18.27 -15.43 -1.55
N GLY A 87 18.50 -16.74 -1.40
CA GLY A 87 19.72 -17.29 -0.82
C GLY A 87 21.00 -16.91 -1.57
N GLN A 88 20.91 -16.65 -2.87
CA GLN A 88 22.07 -16.24 -3.68
C GLN A 88 22.32 -14.71 -3.66
N PHE A 89 21.27 -13.91 -3.44
CA PHE A 89 21.38 -12.44 -3.49
C PHE A 89 21.64 -11.81 -2.13
N THR A 90 20.81 -12.11 -1.13
CA THR A 90 20.87 -11.44 0.19
C THR A 90 20.91 -12.42 1.36
N SER A 91 20.95 -13.71 1.08
CA SER A 91 20.89 -14.82 2.05
C SER A 91 19.54 -14.87 2.78
N ALA A 92 19.41 -14.15 3.89
CA ALA A 92 18.17 -14.11 4.69
C ALA A 92 18.11 -12.82 5.53
N PRO A 93 16.94 -12.44 6.04
CA PRO A 93 16.83 -11.43 7.08
C PRO A 93 17.59 -11.86 8.34
N SER A 94 18.01 -10.88 9.16
CA SER A 94 18.64 -11.13 10.46
C SER A 94 17.79 -12.08 11.32
N SER A 95 18.42 -13.02 12.02
CA SER A 95 17.72 -13.95 12.93
C SER A 95 16.97 -13.23 14.05
N ILE A 96 17.51 -12.10 14.54
CA ILE A 96 16.84 -11.25 15.53
C ILE A 96 15.53 -10.69 14.93
N THR A 97 15.60 -10.20 13.70
CA THR A 97 14.42 -9.69 12.98
C THR A 97 13.38 -10.79 12.76
N GLN A 98 13.82 -12.00 12.39
CA GLN A 98 12.90 -13.13 12.21
C GLN A 98 12.16 -13.46 13.51
N ALA A 99 12.88 -13.56 14.64
CA ALA A 99 12.27 -13.82 15.94
C ALA A 99 11.29 -12.72 16.37
N ALA A 100 11.67 -11.45 16.19
CA ALA A 100 10.80 -10.31 16.48
C ALA A 100 9.54 -10.29 15.60
N SER A 101 9.68 -10.64 14.32
CA SER A 101 8.55 -10.68 13.39
C SER A 101 7.60 -11.84 13.68
N ALA A 102 8.14 -13.01 14.06
CA ALA A 102 7.30 -14.13 14.50
C ALA A 102 6.48 -13.74 15.74
N ALA A 103 7.13 -13.15 16.75
CA ALA A 103 6.43 -12.66 17.92
C ALA A 103 5.34 -11.61 17.60
N ALA A 104 5.63 -10.70 16.66
CA ALA A 104 4.64 -9.70 16.23
C ALA A 104 3.41 -10.36 15.55
N LEU A 105 3.62 -11.37 14.71
CA LEU A 105 2.55 -12.08 14.01
C LEU A 105 1.72 -12.99 14.93
N GLU A 106 2.25 -13.38 16.08
CA GLU A 106 1.54 -14.15 17.09
C GLU A 106 0.69 -13.26 18.04
N THR A 107 0.81 -11.93 17.93
CA THR A 107 0.04 -11.01 18.77
C THR A 107 -1.39 -10.85 18.27
N GLU A 108 -2.29 -10.52 19.19
CA GLU A 108 -3.67 -10.19 18.85
C GLU A 108 -3.73 -8.92 18.00
N PRO A 109 -4.56 -8.87 16.94
CA PRO A 109 -4.74 -7.68 16.09
C PRO A 109 -5.09 -6.40 16.87
N ALA A 110 -5.72 -6.54 18.03
CA ALA A 110 -6.03 -5.42 18.92
C ALA A 110 -4.80 -4.63 19.36
N LEU A 111 -3.60 -5.23 19.36
CA LEU A 111 -2.36 -4.55 19.72
C LEU A 111 -2.07 -3.31 18.84
N VAL A 112 -2.50 -3.33 17.59
CA VAL A 112 -2.27 -2.24 16.64
C VAL A 112 -3.44 -1.26 16.54
N SER A 113 -4.51 -1.46 17.29
CA SER A 113 -5.74 -0.65 17.23
C SER A 113 -5.48 0.84 17.48
N ASP A 114 -4.69 1.19 18.48
CA ASP A 114 -4.38 2.59 18.81
C ASP A 114 -3.63 3.30 17.66
N MET A 115 -2.74 2.56 16.96
CA MET A 115 -2.05 3.05 15.77
C MET A 115 -3.04 3.28 14.62
N VAL A 116 -3.94 2.32 14.38
CA VAL A 116 -4.95 2.43 13.33
C VAL A 116 -5.89 3.61 13.60
N ASP A 117 -6.31 3.81 14.84
CA ASP A 117 -7.14 4.94 15.24
C ASP A 117 -6.41 6.28 15.09
N ALA A 118 -5.11 6.31 15.39
CA ALA A 118 -4.30 7.50 15.13
C ALA A 118 -4.26 7.81 13.62
N PHE A 119 -4.09 6.81 12.75
CA PHE A 119 -4.17 7.00 11.30
C PHE A 119 -5.56 7.42 10.84
N ARG A 120 -6.62 6.91 11.44
CA ARG A 120 -8.00 7.33 11.14
C ARG A 120 -8.22 8.82 11.44
N ARG A 121 -7.75 9.30 12.58
CA ARG A 121 -7.80 10.74 12.95
C ARG A 121 -6.96 11.59 11.99
N ARG A 122 -5.74 11.17 11.68
CA ARG A 122 -4.84 11.89 10.74
C ARG A 122 -5.42 11.93 9.34
N ARG A 123 -6.03 10.83 8.87
CA ARG A 123 -6.75 10.79 7.60
C ARG A 123 -7.84 11.85 7.53
N ALA A 124 -8.70 11.92 8.55
CA ALA A 124 -9.79 12.91 8.61
C ALA A 124 -9.24 14.33 8.51
N LEU A 125 -8.21 14.66 9.30
CA LEU A 125 -7.56 15.98 9.30
C LEU A 125 -6.99 16.34 7.92
N VAL A 126 -6.25 15.40 7.30
CA VAL A 126 -5.60 15.67 6.01
C VAL A 126 -6.62 15.78 4.88
N VAL A 127 -7.64 14.91 4.83
CA VAL A 127 -8.69 14.96 3.82
C VAL A 127 -9.49 16.26 3.94
N GLU A 128 -9.87 16.66 5.14
CA GLU A 128 -10.57 17.91 5.40
C GLU A 128 -9.72 19.12 4.96
N GLY A 129 -8.46 19.19 5.39
CA GLY A 129 -7.57 20.31 5.05
C GLY A 129 -7.33 20.41 3.54
N LEU A 130 -7.00 19.30 2.87
CA LEU A 130 -6.76 19.30 1.43
C LEU A 130 -8.02 19.61 0.61
N SER A 131 -9.19 19.20 1.09
CA SER A 131 -10.46 19.50 0.40
C SER A 131 -10.81 21.01 0.38
N GLN A 132 -10.19 21.80 1.26
CA GLN A 132 -10.35 23.26 1.30
C GLN A 132 -9.36 23.98 0.37
N VAL A 133 -8.35 23.27 -0.18
CA VAL A 133 -7.36 23.86 -1.07
C VAL A 133 -7.93 23.96 -2.48
N PRO A 134 -8.06 25.18 -3.04
CA PRO A 134 -8.58 25.36 -4.40
C PRO A 134 -7.74 24.60 -5.44
N GLY A 135 -8.40 23.77 -6.25
CA GLY A 135 -7.75 22.98 -7.29
C GLY A 135 -7.30 21.59 -6.87
N PHE A 136 -7.52 21.21 -5.60
CA PHE A 136 -7.35 19.84 -5.12
C PHE A 136 -8.68 19.10 -5.12
N LYS A 137 -8.71 17.91 -5.72
CA LYS A 137 -9.84 17.00 -5.63
C LYS A 137 -9.40 15.77 -4.85
N VAL A 138 -9.95 15.56 -3.66
CA VAL A 138 -9.48 14.58 -2.70
C VAL A 138 -10.48 13.45 -2.57
N ASN A 139 -10.02 12.21 -2.78
CA ASN A 139 -10.75 11.01 -2.43
C ASN A 139 -10.50 10.64 -0.98
N GLN A 140 -11.50 10.07 -0.31
CA GLN A 140 -11.32 9.54 1.03
C GLN A 140 -10.62 8.18 0.97
N PRO A 141 -9.40 8.04 1.51
CA PRO A 141 -8.72 6.76 1.55
C PRO A 141 -9.44 5.77 2.47
N MET A 142 -9.52 4.52 2.05
CA MET A 142 -10.14 3.43 2.82
C MET A 142 -9.12 2.58 3.57
N GLY A 143 -7.83 2.75 3.30
CA GLY A 143 -6.71 2.07 3.96
C GLY A 143 -5.38 2.76 3.71
N ALA A 144 -4.32 2.20 4.26
CA ALA A 144 -2.98 2.75 4.27
C ALA A 144 -2.90 4.14 4.93
N PHE A 145 -1.82 4.87 4.71
CA PHE A 145 -1.62 6.24 5.23
C PHE A 145 -1.27 7.24 4.11
N TYR A 146 -1.80 6.99 2.92
CA TYR A 146 -1.62 7.85 1.76
C TYR A 146 -2.90 8.58 1.41
N VAL A 147 -2.74 9.84 0.98
CA VAL A 147 -3.78 10.60 0.27
C VAL A 147 -3.25 10.89 -1.13
N PHE A 148 -4.05 10.67 -2.15
CA PHE A 148 -3.69 10.84 -3.56
C PHE A 148 -4.65 11.82 -4.22
N PRO A 149 -4.45 13.14 -4.06
CA PRO A 149 -5.34 14.15 -4.64
C PRO A 149 -5.12 14.29 -6.14
N ASP A 150 -6.19 14.50 -6.89
CA ASP A 150 -6.13 15.00 -8.25
C ASP A 150 -5.85 16.52 -8.20
N VAL A 151 -4.76 16.92 -8.85
CA VAL A 151 -4.26 18.30 -8.90
C VAL A 151 -4.32 18.89 -10.32
N SER A 152 -4.96 18.20 -11.25
CA SER A 152 -5.03 18.59 -12.67
C SER A 152 -5.61 20.00 -12.89
N ALA A 153 -6.48 20.47 -12.00
CA ALA A 153 -7.02 21.84 -12.03
C ALA A 153 -5.97 22.94 -11.79
N LEU A 154 -4.75 22.58 -11.40
CA LEU A 154 -3.62 23.50 -11.26
C LEU A 154 -2.79 23.62 -12.54
N PHE A 155 -2.96 22.71 -13.49
CA PHE A 155 -2.19 22.73 -14.74
C PHE A 155 -2.56 23.97 -15.55
N GLY A 156 -1.55 24.59 -16.18
CA GLY A 156 -1.66 25.86 -16.88
C GLY A 156 -1.62 27.11 -15.99
N LYS A 157 -1.68 26.96 -14.65
CA LYS A 157 -1.48 28.09 -13.74
C LYS A 157 -0.02 28.44 -13.61
N SER A 158 0.27 29.73 -13.47
CA SER A 158 1.63 30.22 -13.33
C SER A 158 1.84 30.88 -11.97
N PHE A 159 3.00 30.65 -11.39
CA PHE A 159 3.48 31.30 -10.18
C PHE A 159 4.94 31.71 -10.36
N GLN A 160 5.26 32.98 -10.05
CA GLN A 160 6.62 33.55 -10.20
C GLN A 160 7.28 33.27 -11.56
N GLY A 161 6.51 33.30 -12.65
CA GLY A 161 6.99 33.05 -14.02
C GLY A 161 7.20 31.59 -14.40
N LYS A 162 6.91 30.63 -13.51
CA LYS A 162 6.90 29.20 -13.80
C LYS A 162 5.45 28.73 -14.00
N THR A 163 5.18 28.04 -15.09
CA THR A 163 3.89 27.42 -15.36
C THR A 163 3.90 25.97 -14.86
N LEU A 164 2.84 25.56 -14.18
CA LEU A 164 2.65 24.19 -13.71
C LEU A 164 2.03 23.37 -14.85
N GLU A 165 2.80 22.56 -15.55
CA GLU A 165 2.34 21.81 -16.72
C GLU A 165 1.84 20.39 -16.36
N ASN A 166 2.35 19.84 -15.26
CA ASN A 166 2.11 18.46 -14.88
C ASN A 166 2.24 18.25 -13.36
N ALA A 167 2.01 17.01 -12.88
CA ALA A 167 2.08 16.67 -11.47
C ALA A 167 3.50 16.81 -10.87
N ASN A 168 4.57 16.67 -11.68
CA ASN A 168 5.93 16.89 -11.19
C ASN A 168 6.15 18.36 -10.85
N ASP A 169 5.67 19.28 -11.70
CA ASP A 169 5.82 20.72 -11.46
C ASP A 169 5.05 21.13 -10.20
N VAL A 170 3.87 20.55 -9.97
CA VAL A 170 3.12 20.76 -8.72
C VAL A 170 3.88 20.22 -7.52
N ALA A 171 4.46 19.03 -7.60
CA ALA A 171 5.24 18.45 -6.50
C ALA A 171 6.49 19.29 -6.17
N PHE A 172 7.22 19.77 -7.18
CA PHE A 172 8.35 20.68 -7.00
C PHE A 172 7.93 22.04 -6.42
N TYR A 173 6.81 22.60 -6.91
CA TYR A 173 6.26 23.84 -6.37
C TYR A 173 5.91 23.69 -4.88
N LEU A 174 5.23 22.61 -4.49
CA LEU A 174 4.91 22.33 -3.09
C LEU A 174 6.17 22.20 -2.23
N LEU A 175 7.21 21.57 -2.76
CA LEU A 175 8.46 21.38 -2.04
C LEU A 175 9.20 22.73 -1.85
N GLU A 176 9.35 23.51 -2.91
CA GLU A 176 10.16 24.73 -2.91
C GLU A 176 9.46 25.89 -2.17
N GLU A 177 8.16 26.08 -2.43
CA GLU A 177 7.43 27.26 -1.96
C GLU A 177 6.63 26.97 -0.67
N ALA A 178 5.96 25.82 -0.60
CA ALA A 178 5.16 25.45 0.56
C ALA A 178 5.91 24.60 1.60
N ARG A 179 7.14 24.16 1.29
CA ARG A 179 7.94 23.26 2.15
C ARG A 179 7.23 21.94 2.45
N VAL A 180 6.41 21.48 1.51
CA VAL A 180 5.68 20.22 1.61
C VAL A 180 6.26 19.21 0.62
N ALA A 181 6.88 18.16 1.13
CA ALA A 181 7.35 17.05 0.32
C ALA A 181 6.19 16.15 -0.09
N SER A 182 6.10 15.87 -1.39
CA SER A 182 5.12 14.94 -1.96
C SER A 182 5.79 14.11 -3.06
N VAL A 183 5.15 13.03 -3.46
CA VAL A 183 5.59 12.21 -4.59
C VAL A 183 4.62 12.43 -5.73
N SER A 184 5.14 12.78 -6.92
CA SER A 184 4.32 12.95 -8.11
C SER A 184 3.59 11.66 -8.47
N GLY A 185 2.33 11.77 -8.90
CA GLY A 185 1.52 10.64 -9.38
C GLY A 185 2.16 9.91 -10.56
N ALA A 186 2.95 10.60 -11.39
CA ALA A 186 3.68 9.99 -12.50
C ALA A 186 4.68 8.88 -12.08
N ALA A 187 5.04 8.80 -10.80
CA ALA A 187 5.87 7.70 -10.26
C ALA A 187 5.08 6.39 -10.06
N PHE A 188 3.76 6.43 -10.18
CA PHE A 188 2.87 5.30 -9.94
C PHE A 188 2.13 4.80 -11.20
N GLY A 189 2.42 5.35 -12.36
CA GLY A 189 1.84 4.98 -13.66
C GLY A 189 1.03 6.06 -14.34
#